data_0de5bbc14417230d3eb638267fcbec6a
#
_entry.id   0de5bbc14417230d3eb638267fcbec6a
#
_cell.length_a   1.000
_cell.length_b   1.000
_cell.length_c   1.000
_cell.angle_alpha   90.00
_cell.angle_beta   90.00
_cell.angle_gamma   90.00
#
_symmetry.space_group_name_H-M   'P 1'
#
loop_
_entity.id
_entity.type
_entity.pdbx_description
1 polymer ?
#
loop_
_entity_poly.entity_id
_entity_poly.type
_entity_poly.pdbx_seq_one_letter_code
_entity_poly.pdbx_strand_id
1 'polypeptide(L)'
;MGGFGITILFSLFSFVYLFFVAIAIGVILYLLYSYVFQSIACMCMLKNKGYAYPLTAWIPFYHKYLLGKIANKQILGAISGVLSFISICFCVHFYILLDFDSVLFSILTISLMTTLIIDTIIAHQIYKTHTKYAVIFTMFTVLSFGILKPIFLFIIRNTGI
;
A
#
# COMPACT_ATOMS: atom_id res chain seq x y z
N MET A 1 31.53 32.40 23.95
CA MET A 1 30.06 32.10 23.85
C MET A 1 29.63 31.36 22.57
N GLY A 2 30.50 31.12 21.56
CA GLY A 2 30.11 30.47 20.30
C GLY A 2 29.90 28.96 20.34
N GLY A 3 30.51 28.23 21.28
CA GLY A 3 30.44 26.78 21.31
C GLY A 3 29.06 26.18 21.70
N PHE A 4 28.36 26.84 22.61
CA PHE A 4 27.06 26.36 23.10
C PHE A 4 25.97 26.39 22.00
N GLY A 5 25.97 27.44 21.16
CA GLY A 5 25.04 27.55 20.03
C GLY A 5 25.25 26.45 18.96
N ILE A 6 26.51 26.15 18.68
CA ILE A 6 26.88 25.11 17.69
C ILE A 6 26.44 23.71 18.18
N THR A 7 26.64 23.41 19.46
CA THR A 7 26.22 22.12 20.05
C THR A 7 24.71 21.93 20.00
N ILE A 8 23.92 22.96 20.30
CA ILE A 8 22.45 22.91 20.19
C ILE A 8 22.03 22.69 18.73
N LEU A 9 22.63 23.37 17.79
CA LEU A 9 22.33 23.21 16.37
C LEU A 9 22.62 21.79 15.88
N PHE A 10 23.76 21.21 16.25
CA PHE A 10 24.09 19.81 15.92
C PHE A 10 23.11 18.82 16.56
N SER A 11 22.71 19.02 17.80
CA SER A 11 21.76 18.13 18.46
C SER A 11 20.35 18.20 17.82
N LEU A 12 19.91 19.39 17.39
CA LEU A 12 18.67 19.56 16.62
C LEU A 12 18.71 18.86 15.25
N PHE A 13 19.81 19.02 14.49
CA PHE A 13 19.97 18.32 13.22
C PHE A 13 20.00 16.79 13.39
N SER A 14 20.71 16.30 14.41
CA SER A 14 20.74 14.87 14.72
C SER A 14 19.36 14.33 15.08
N PHE A 15 18.58 15.07 15.87
CA PHE A 15 17.21 14.68 16.21
C PHE A 15 16.30 14.63 14.99
N VAL A 16 16.35 15.64 14.14
CA VAL A 16 15.58 15.70 12.89
C VAL A 16 15.97 14.54 11.96
N TYR A 17 17.28 14.28 11.82
CA TYR A 17 17.77 13.16 11.01
C TYR A 17 17.24 11.81 11.53
N LEU A 18 17.36 11.56 12.84
CA LEU A 18 16.87 10.33 13.46
C LEU A 18 15.35 10.15 13.29
N PHE A 19 14.60 11.26 13.36
CA PHE A 19 13.16 11.24 13.11
C PHE A 19 12.82 10.82 11.69
N PHE A 20 13.50 11.38 10.67
CA PHE A 20 13.31 10.97 9.27
C PHE A 20 13.72 9.51 9.03
N VAL A 21 14.80 9.04 9.64
CA VAL A 21 15.22 7.64 9.56
C VAL A 21 14.18 6.71 10.17
N ALA A 22 13.63 7.07 11.32
CA ALA A 22 12.58 6.29 11.97
C ALA A 22 11.31 6.20 11.10
N ILE A 23 10.89 7.31 10.49
CA ILE A 23 9.76 7.32 9.55
C ILE A 23 10.06 6.42 8.33
N ALA A 24 11.25 6.52 7.74
CA ALA A 24 11.63 5.70 6.59
C ALA A 24 11.58 4.20 6.92
N ILE A 25 12.12 3.80 8.06
CA ILE A 25 12.06 2.42 8.55
C ILE A 25 10.60 1.99 8.75
N GLY A 26 9.77 2.82 9.38
CA GLY A 26 8.34 2.55 9.59
C GLY A 26 7.59 2.33 8.26
N VAL A 27 7.85 3.16 7.27
CA VAL A 27 7.26 3.02 5.92
C VAL A 27 7.71 1.71 5.25
N ILE A 28 8.99 1.37 5.31
CA ILE A 28 9.52 0.11 4.73
C ILE A 28 8.87 -1.09 5.41
N LEU A 29 8.81 -1.12 6.74
CA LEU A 29 8.18 -2.20 7.49
C LEU A 29 6.68 -2.32 7.15
N TYR A 30 5.99 -1.20 7.01
CA TYR A 30 4.59 -1.17 6.59
C TYR A 30 4.40 -1.73 5.17
N LEU A 31 5.25 -1.36 4.22
CA LEU A 31 5.18 -1.87 2.84
C LEU A 31 5.41 -3.38 2.80
N LEU A 32 6.41 -3.89 3.54
CA LEU A 32 6.68 -5.33 3.64
C LEU A 32 5.49 -6.08 4.26
N TYR A 33 4.99 -5.60 5.38
CA TYR A 33 3.82 -6.14 6.05
C TYR A 33 2.61 -6.17 5.11
N SER A 34 2.29 -5.03 4.50
CA SER A 34 1.15 -4.89 3.59
C SER A 34 1.26 -5.85 2.40
N TYR A 35 2.45 -5.96 1.81
CA TYR A 35 2.72 -6.84 0.69
C TYR A 35 2.54 -8.32 1.07
N VAL A 36 3.16 -8.77 2.16
CA VAL A 36 3.10 -10.16 2.61
C VAL A 36 1.67 -10.59 2.93
N PHE A 37 0.94 -9.80 3.73
CA PHE A 37 -0.43 -10.13 4.11
C PHE A 37 -1.39 -10.14 2.93
N GLN A 38 -1.27 -9.19 2.01
CA GLN A 38 -2.09 -9.14 0.80
C GLN A 38 -1.77 -10.31 -0.14
N SER A 39 -0.50 -10.65 -0.32
CA SER A 39 -0.08 -11.79 -1.17
C SER A 39 -0.60 -13.11 -0.63
N ILE A 40 -0.49 -13.36 0.68
CA ILE A 40 -1.03 -14.57 1.32
C ILE A 40 -2.55 -14.63 1.17
N ALA A 41 -3.25 -13.52 1.47
CA ALA A 41 -4.70 -13.46 1.34
C ALA A 41 -5.15 -13.72 -0.10
N CYS A 42 -4.50 -13.08 -1.07
CA CYS A 42 -4.77 -13.24 -2.49
C CYS A 42 -4.53 -14.70 -2.93
N MET A 43 -3.40 -15.30 -2.52
CA MET A 43 -3.05 -16.70 -2.83
C MET A 43 -4.12 -17.67 -2.30
N CYS A 44 -4.56 -17.50 -1.04
CA CYS A 44 -5.59 -18.35 -0.45
C CYS A 44 -6.93 -18.21 -1.19
N MET A 45 -7.35 -16.98 -1.48
CA MET A 45 -8.59 -16.70 -2.22
C MET A 45 -8.56 -17.28 -3.64
N LEU A 46 -7.42 -17.19 -4.33
CA LEU A 46 -7.24 -17.80 -5.66
C LEU A 46 -7.31 -19.32 -5.60
N LYS A 47 -6.68 -19.93 -4.60
CA LYS A 47 -6.74 -21.37 -4.38
C LYS A 47 -8.18 -21.84 -4.15
N ASN A 48 -8.95 -21.12 -3.32
CA ASN A 48 -10.35 -21.43 -3.04
C ASN A 48 -11.23 -21.31 -4.29
N LYS A 49 -10.88 -20.42 -5.23
CA LYS A 49 -11.56 -20.27 -6.53
C LYS A 49 -11.06 -21.24 -7.62
N GLY A 50 -10.16 -22.16 -7.30
CA GLY A 50 -9.67 -23.18 -8.24
C GLY A 50 -8.70 -22.66 -9.32
N TYR A 51 -8.01 -21.54 -9.07
CA TYR A 51 -7.00 -21.05 -10.02
C TYR A 51 -5.77 -21.96 -10.05
N ALA A 52 -5.27 -22.24 -11.27
CA ALA A 52 -4.16 -23.16 -11.49
C ALA A 52 -2.82 -22.69 -10.87
N TYR A 53 -2.58 -21.38 -10.80
CA TYR A 53 -1.30 -20.82 -10.35
C TYR A 53 -1.47 -19.78 -9.23
N PRO A 54 -1.88 -20.17 -8.01
CA PRO A 54 -2.09 -19.23 -6.92
C PRO A 54 -0.80 -18.53 -6.44
N LEU A 55 0.38 -19.13 -6.69
CA LEU A 55 1.69 -18.57 -6.35
C LEU A 55 2.02 -17.25 -7.10
N THR A 56 1.34 -16.98 -8.21
CA THR A 56 1.51 -15.71 -8.94
C THR A 56 1.10 -14.50 -8.11
N ALA A 57 0.36 -14.68 -7.00
CA ALA A 57 0.04 -13.63 -6.06
C ALA A 57 1.28 -12.99 -5.39
N TRP A 58 2.44 -13.67 -5.43
CA TRP A 58 3.70 -13.15 -4.91
C TRP A 58 4.47 -12.27 -5.90
N ILE A 59 4.00 -12.11 -7.14
CA ILE A 59 4.63 -11.21 -8.10
C ILE A 59 4.24 -9.76 -7.73
N PRO A 60 5.22 -8.86 -7.47
CA PRO A 60 4.95 -7.47 -7.13
C PRO A 60 4.04 -6.81 -8.18
N PHE A 61 3.15 -5.94 -7.73
CA PHE A 61 2.12 -5.26 -8.53
C PHE A 61 1.10 -6.20 -9.22
N TYR A 62 1.47 -7.39 -9.65
CA TYR A 62 0.56 -8.35 -10.26
C TYR A 62 -0.50 -8.86 -9.27
N HIS A 63 -0.17 -8.93 -7.98
CA HIS A 63 -1.16 -9.26 -6.93
C HIS A 63 -2.34 -8.28 -6.91
N LYS A 64 -2.15 -7.00 -7.27
CA LYS A 64 -3.24 -6.03 -7.37
C LYS A 64 -4.20 -6.36 -8.53
N TYR A 65 -3.65 -6.76 -9.68
CA TYR A 65 -4.45 -7.26 -10.79
C TYR A 65 -5.26 -8.49 -10.36
N LEU A 66 -4.63 -9.43 -9.63
CA LEU A 66 -5.30 -10.64 -9.15
C LEU A 66 -6.40 -10.32 -8.12
N LEU A 67 -6.19 -9.38 -7.20
CA LEU A 67 -7.24 -8.89 -6.31
C LEU A 67 -8.39 -8.27 -7.09
N GLY A 68 -8.09 -7.48 -8.13
CA GLY A 68 -9.10 -6.98 -9.06
C GLY A 68 -9.88 -8.09 -9.75
N LYS A 69 -9.20 -9.18 -10.14
CA LYS A 69 -9.82 -10.36 -10.75
C LYS A 69 -10.74 -11.09 -9.75
N ILE A 70 -10.32 -11.25 -8.50
CA ILE A 70 -11.15 -11.83 -7.42
C ILE A 70 -12.42 -10.99 -7.20
N ALA A 71 -12.31 -9.67 -7.29
CA ALA A 71 -13.40 -8.70 -7.13
C ALA A 71 -14.28 -8.54 -8.39
N ASN A 72 -14.03 -9.25 -9.49
CA ASN A 72 -14.64 -9.03 -10.81
C ASN A 72 -14.43 -7.60 -11.37
N LYS A 73 -13.30 -6.97 -11.00
CA LYS A 73 -12.88 -5.62 -11.40
C LYS A 73 -11.45 -5.64 -11.94
N GLN A 74 -11.16 -6.52 -12.91
CA GLN A 74 -9.82 -6.78 -13.44
C GLN A 74 -9.12 -5.51 -13.95
N ILE A 75 -9.83 -4.65 -14.68
CA ILE A 75 -9.29 -3.41 -15.24
C ILE A 75 -8.83 -2.48 -14.12
N LEU A 76 -9.64 -2.30 -13.08
CA LEU A 76 -9.26 -1.47 -11.92
C LEU A 76 -8.04 -2.04 -11.20
N GLY A 77 -7.94 -3.37 -11.07
CA GLY A 77 -6.76 -4.02 -10.50
C GLY A 77 -5.49 -3.79 -11.31
N ALA A 78 -5.59 -3.84 -12.66
CA ALA A 78 -4.47 -3.54 -13.55
C ALA A 78 -4.03 -2.06 -13.42
N ILE A 79 -4.99 -1.13 -13.46
CA ILE A 79 -4.71 0.31 -13.29
C ILE A 79 -4.04 0.58 -11.94
N SER A 80 -4.55 0.02 -10.83
CA SER A 80 -3.95 0.17 -9.51
C SER A 80 -2.52 -0.38 -9.46
N GLY A 81 -2.26 -1.52 -10.12
CA GLY A 81 -0.92 -2.10 -10.22
C GLY A 81 0.07 -1.17 -10.95
N VAL A 82 -0.33 -0.65 -12.11
CA VAL A 82 0.49 0.29 -12.92
C VAL A 82 0.74 1.59 -12.16
N LEU A 83 -0.30 2.21 -11.58
CA LEU A 83 -0.15 3.43 -10.79
C LEU A 83 0.77 3.24 -9.59
N SER A 84 0.71 2.10 -8.92
CA SER A 84 1.61 1.79 -7.81
C SER A 84 3.05 1.66 -8.26
N PHE A 85 3.29 1.04 -9.42
CA PHE A 85 4.64 0.95 -9.99
C PHE A 85 5.19 2.34 -10.33
N ILE A 86 4.40 3.17 -11.00
CA ILE A 86 4.75 4.56 -11.33
C ILE A 86 5.06 5.35 -10.05
N SER A 87 4.22 5.23 -9.01
CA SER A 87 4.45 5.92 -7.73
C SER A 87 5.77 5.53 -7.08
N ILE A 88 6.15 4.25 -7.13
CA ILE A 88 7.45 3.80 -6.61
C ILE A 88 8.61 4.36 -7.42
N CYS A 89 8.50 4.38 -8.76
CA CYS A 89 9.52 4.98 -9.61
C CYS A 89 9.74 6.47 -9.28
N PHE A 90 8.66 7.23 -9.05
CA PHE A 90 8.77 8.63 -8.64
C PHE A 90 9.35 8.78 -7.24
N CYS A 91 8.97 7.95 -6.27
CA CYS A 91 9.58 7.98 -4.94
C CYS A 91 11.09 7.72 -4.99
N VAL A 92 11.53 6.75 -5.80
CA VAL A 92 12.95 6.44 -6.00
C VAL A 92 13.66 7.61 -6.68
N HIS A 93 13.04 8.23 -7.70
CA HIS A 93 13.59 9.39 -8.38
C HIS A 93 13.84 10.55 -7.41
N PHE A 94 12.85 10.92 -6.59
CA PHE A 94 13.00 11.98 -5.57
C PHE A 94 14.08 11.66 -4.55
N TYR A 95 14.18 10.39 -4.14
CA TYR A 95 15.17 9.96 -3.17
C TYR A 95 16.62 10.03 -3.70
N ILE A 96 16.82 9.69 -4.99
CA ILE A 96 18.16 9.66 -5.60
C ILE A 96 18.63 11.07 -5.99
N LEU A 97 17.74 11.87 -6.61
CA LEU A 97 18.13 13.18 -7.16
C LEU A 97 18.04 14.31 -6.14
N LEU A 98 17.34 14.11 -5.01
CA LEU A 98 17.10 15.14 -3.99
C LEU A 98 16.51 16.44 -4.57
N ASP A 99 15.96 16.37 -5.78
CA ASP A 99 15.39 17.48 -6.51
C ASP A 99 13.87 17.50 -6.31
N PHE A 100 13.37 18.59 -5.74
CA PHE A 100 11.95 18.75 -5.41
C PHE A 100 11.25 19.52 -6.53
N ASP A 101 10.94 18.83 -7.63
CA ASP A 101 10.06 19.38 -8.65
C ASP A 101 8.59 19.30 -8.18
N SER A 102 7.97 20.47 -8.06
CA SER A 102 6.58 20.63 -7.61
C SER A 102 5.57 19.91 -8.53
N VAL A 103 5.84 19.86 -9.83
CA VAL A 103 4.98 19.19 -10.82
C VAL A 103 5.03 17.67 -10.59
N LEU A 104 6.22 17.10 -10.49
CA LEU A 104 6.39 15.66 -10.23
C LEU A 104 5.80 15.27 -8.88
N PHE A 105 5.94 16.10 -7.85
CA PHE A 105 5.32 15.86 -6.55
C PHE A 105 3.79 15.85 -6.62
N SER A 106 3.21 16.75 -7.40
CA SER A 106 1.75 16.78 -7.61
C SER A 106 1.26 15.53 -8.34
N ILE A 107 1.98 15.08 -9.36
CA ILE A 107 1.66 13.83 -10.09
C ILE A 107 1.74 12.62 -9.16
N LEU A 108 2.77 12.53 -8.32
CA LEU A 108 2.92 11.47 -7.32
C LEU A 108 1.74 11.45 -6.35
N THR A 109 1.36 12.62 -5.81
CA THR A 109 0.24 12.73 -4.87
C THR A 109 -1.08 12.29 -5.50
N ILE A 110 -1.38 12.73 -6.73
CA ILE A 110 -2.58 12.33 -7.47
C ILE A 110 -2.56 10.82 -7.73
N SER A 111 -1.42 10.26 -8.12
CA SER A 111 -1.27 8.82 -8.38
C SER A 111 -1.52 7.99 -7.11
N LEU A 112 -0.97 8.41 -5.97
CA LEU A 112 -1.18 7.74 -4.67
C LEU A 112 -2.65 7.79 -4.23
N MET A 113 -3.29 8.96 -4.33
CA MET A 113 -4.71 9.12 -3.98
C MET A 113 -5.62 8.27 -4.87
N THR A 114 -5.37 8.28 -6.18
CA THR A 114 -6.12 7.46 -7.14
C THR A 114 -5.96 5.97 -6.85
N THR A 115 -4.73 5.52 -6.56
CA THR A 115 -4.46 4.13 -6.17
C THR A 115 -5.22 3.73 -4.90
N LEU A 116 -5.24 4.60 -3.89
CA LEU A 116 -5.94 4.35 -2.63
C LEU A 116 -7.46 4.21 -2.86
N ILE A 117 -8.05 5.07 -3.68
CA ILE A 117 -9.47 5.00 -4.03
C ILE A 117 -9.78 3.68 -4.75
N ILE A 118 -9.02 3.34 -5.79
CA ILE A 118 -9.23 2.11 -6.57
C ILE A 118 -9.07 0.88 -5.67
N ASP A 119 -8.03 0.85 -4.85
CA ASP A 119 -7.75 -0.25 -3.91
C ASP A 119 -8.87 -0.42 -2.88
N THR A 120 -9.48 0.68 -2.44
CA THR A 120 -10.64 0.65 -1.53
C THR A 120 -11.88 0.10 -2.21
N ILE A 121 -12.14 0.47 -3.47
CA ILE A 121 -13.27 -0.07 -4.26
C ILE A 121 -13.10 -1.59 -4.46
N ILE A 122 -11.90 -2.05 -4.80
CA ILE A 122 -11.60 -3.48 -4.96
C ILE A 122 -11.79 -4.21 -3.62
N ALA A 123 -11.25 -3.66 -2.53
CA ALA A 123 -11.38 -4.24 -1.19
C ALA A 123 -12.85 -4.33 -0.76
N HIS A 124 -13.63 -3.27 -0.96
CA HIS A 124 -15.07 -3.28 -0.66
C HIS A 124 -15.81 -4.40 -1.38
N GLN A 125 -15.53 -4.60 -2.66
CA GLN A 125 -16.15 -5.65 -3.45
C GLN A 125 -15.77 -7.06 -2.92
N ILE A 126 -14.50 -7.25 -2.52
CA ILE A 126 -14.05 -8.50 -1.90
C ILE A 126 -14.76 -8.71 -0.55
N TYR A 127 -14.85 -7.66 0.29
CA TYR A 127 -15.55 -7.74 1.57
C TYR A 127 -17.02 -8.12 1.38
N LYS A 128 -17.70 -7.51 0.39
CA LYS A 128 -19.10 -7.79 0.07
C LYS A 128 -19.37 -9.26 -0.29
N THR A 129 -18.39 -9.90 -0.96
CA THR A 129 -18.52 -11.32 -1.36
C THR A 129 -18.14 -12.30 -0.25
N HIS A 130 -17.41 -11.87 0.80
CA HIS A 130 -16.86 -12.77 1.81
C HIS A 130 -17.41 -12.51 3.23
N THR A 131 -18.07 -11.39 3.51
CA THR A 131 -18.58 -11.06 4.84
C THR A 131 -19.85 -10.20 4.82
N LYS A 132 -20.68 -10.40 5.84
CA LYS A 132 -21.85 -9.53 6.08
C LYS A 132 -21.47 -8.12 6.56
N TYR A 133 -20.26 -7.95 7.08
CA TYR A 133 -19.74 -6.70 7.66
C TYR A 133 -18.93 -5.86 6.67
N ALA A 134 -19.17 -6.02 5.37
CA ALA A 134 -18.41 -5.36 4.30
C ALA A 134 -18.32 -3.83 4.46
N VAL A 135 -19.42 -3.18 4.83
CA VAL A 135 -19.48 -1.73 5.03
C VAL A 135 -18.58 -1.30 6.17
N ILE A 136 -18.62 -2.00 7.31
CA ILE A 136 -17.80 -1.71 8.48
C ILE A 136 -16.31 -1.85 8.14
N PHE A 137 -15.92 -2.94 7.49
CA PHE A 137 -14.52 -3.15 7.06
C PHE A 137 -14.06 -2.08 6.08
N THR A 138 -14.93 -1.64 5.18
CA THR A 138 -14.61 -0.56 4.24
C THR A 138 -14.43 0.77 4.97
N MET A 139 -15.31 1.10 5.92
CA MET A 139 -15.18 2.33 6.72
C MET A 139 -13.85 2.36 7.47
N PHE A 140 -13.48 1.26 8.15
CA PHE A 140 -12.20 1.17 8.83
C PHE A 140 -11.01 1.22 7.86
N THR A 141 -11.14 0.64 6.66
CA THR A 141 -10.10 0.73 5.62
C THR A 141 -9.89 2.18 5.18
N VAL A 142 -10.96 2.94 4.98
CA VAL A 142 -10.89 4.36 4.59
C VAL A 142 -10.33 5.21 5.73
N LEU A 143 -10.85 5.05 6.95
CA LEU A 143 -10.39 5.80 8.14
C LEU A 143 -8.92 5.57 8.45
N SER A 144 -8.41 4.36 8.17
CA SER A 144 -6.99 4.02 8.36
C SER A 144 -6.10 4.33 7.16
N PHE A 145 -6.59 5.05 6.14
CA PHE A 145 -5.87 5.28 4.88
C PHE A 145 -5.31 4.00 4.25
N GLY A 146 -6.07 2.89 4.34
CA GLY A 146 -5.70 1.60 3.78
C GLY A 146 -4.77 0.73 4.65
N ILE A 147 -4.32 1.22 5.81
CA ILE A 147 -3.40 0.48 6.71
C ILE A 147 -4.02 -0.84 7.19
N LEU A 148 -5.30 -0.85 7.49
CA LEU A 148 -6.02 -2.04 7.97
C LEU A 148 -6.45 -2.99 6.86
N LYS A 149 -6.42 -2.56 5.59
CA LYS A 149 -6.82 -3.39 4.44
C LYS A 149 -6.13 -4.76 4.40
N PRO A 150 -4.80 -4.89 4.56
CA PRO A 150 -4.12 -6.17 4.55
C PRO A 150 -4.63 -7.13 5.63
N ILE A 151 -4.90 -6.62 6.84
CA ILE A 151 -5.43 -7.42 7.96
C ILE A 151 -6.81 -7.95 7.61
N PHE A 152 -7.71 -7.09 7.13
CA PHE A 152 -9.07 -7.50 6.80
C PHE A 152 -9.10 -8.54 5.68
N LEU A 153 -8.31 -8.34 4.61
CA LEU A 153 -8.17 -9.33 3.55
C LEU A 153 -7.64 -10.67 4.08
N PHE A 154 -6.69 -10.62 5.00
CA PHE A 154 -6.14 -11.82 5.63
C PHE A 154 -7.17 -12.54 6.51
N ILE A 155 -7.99 -11.84 7.27
CA ILE A 155 -9.06 -12.41 8.11
C ILE A 155 -10.09 -13.14 7.25
N ILE A 156 -10.54 -12.52 6.16
CA ILE A 156 -11.62 -13.06 5.31
C ILE A 156 -11.14 -14.07 4.27
N ARG A 157 -9.84 -14.33 4.17
CA ARG A 157 -9.27 -15.22 3.12
C ARG A 157 -9.87 -16.61 3.06
N ASN A 158 -10.34 -17.15 4.21
CA ASN A 158 -10.88 -18.50 4.33
C ASN A 158 -12.42 -18.53 4.40
N THR A 159 -13.08 -17.37 4.45
CA THR A 159 -14.55 -17.26 4.57
C THR A 159 -15.26 -17.25 3.22
N GLY A 160 -14.55 -17.48 2.11
CA GLY A 160 -15.13 -17.53 0.77
C GLY A 160 -16.00 -18.76 0.59
N ILE A 161 -17.26 -18.51 0.30
CA ILE A 161 -18.27 -19.47 -0.19
C ILE A 161 -17.95 -19.79 -1.65
#